data_a8a2d09de845ef47782f506d1f9947da
#
_entry.id   a8a2d09de845ef47782f506d1f9947da
#
_cell.length_a   1.000
_cell.length_b   1.000
_cell.length_c   1.000
_cell.angle_alpha   90.00
_cell.angle_beta   90.00
_cell.angle_gamma   90.00
#
_symmetry.space_group_name_H-M   'P 1'
#
loop_
_entity.id
_entity.type
_entity.pdbx_description
1 polymer ?
#
loop_
_entity_poly.entity_id
_entity_poly.type
_entity_poly.pdbx_seq_one_letter_code
_entity_poly.pdbx_strand_id
1 'polypeptide(L)'
;VAELTVGQMLSSSRFVRILDAGIRKQQWSRPAGRGIRESIIGLIGFGRIGSSVARLLGSFSPEKILVKDIVDKTSEIHALQQEGLNIRSAGLEEILKSSHIISLHVPLWKETRHMIGVHELEMMRQDAMLINTARGGIVDETALRDALEKGFISGAAIDVFEKEPYSGPLSLMENCILTPHLGSCTLECRARTVSYTHLRAHETQRY
;
A
#
# COMPACT_ATOMS: atom_id res chain seq x y z
N VAL A 1 -1.82 -5.80 8.86
CA VAL A 1 -1.91 -5.01 7.62
C VAL A 1 -0.83 -3.94 7.58
N ALA A 2 -0.76 -3.04 8.57
CA ALA A 2 0.19 -1.91 8.54
C ALA A 2 1.65 -2.37 8.40
N GLU A 3 2.07 -3.38 9.13
CA GLU A 3 3.42 -3.96 9.03
C GLU A 3 3.70 -4.54 7.63
N LEU A 4 2.75 -5.28 7.05
CA LEU A 4 2.87 -5.79 5.69
C LEU A 4 3.03 -4.63 4.70
N THR A 5 2.23 -3.57 4.86
CA THR A 5 2.30 -2.38 4.00
C THR A 5 3.71 -1.76 4.04
N VAL A 6 4.27 -1.54 5.23
CA VAL A 6 5.64 -1.00 5.38
C VAL A 6 6.67 -1.97 4.81
N GLY A 7 6.51 -3.29 5.05
CA GLY A 7 7.35 -4.32 4.46
C GLY A 7 7.34 -4.30 2.92
N GLN A 8 6.17 -4.11 2.31
CA GLN A 8 6.04 -3.95 0.85
C GLN A 8 6.67 -2.65 0.35
N MET A 9 6.52 -1.53 1.07
CA MET A 9 7.22 -0.28 0.73
C MET A 9 8.74 -0.46 0.70
N LEU A 10 9.32 -1.08 1.74
CA LEU A 10 10.75 -1.36 1.83
C LEU A 10 11.21 -2.31 0.72
N SER A 11 10.46 -3.40 0.50
CA SER A 11 10.78 -4.41 -0.51
C SER A 11 10.76 -3.84 -1.94
N SER A 12 9.75 -3.00 -2.24
CA SER A 12 9.62 -2.36 -3.54
C SER A 12 10.73 -1.31 -3.74
N SER A 13 10.95 -0.42 -2.76
CA SER A 13 11.95 0.65 -2.84
C SER A 13 13.39 0.14 -2.98
N ARG A 14 13.65 -1.09 -2.56
CA ARG A 14 14.98 -1.71 -2.60
C ARG A 14 15.07 -2.86 -3.59
N PHE A 15 14.06 -3.05 -4.44
CA PHE A 15 14.00 -4.08 -5.49
C PHE A 15 14.21 -5.52 -4.98
N VAL A 16 13.83 -5.81 -3.72
CA VAL A 16 14.17 -7.07 -3.02
C VAL A 16 13.73 -8.28 -3.83
N ARG A 17 12.50 -8.29 -4.35
CA ARG A 17 11.97 -9.42 -5.14
C ARG A 17 12.79 -9.68 -6.41
N ILE A 18 13.09 -8.62 -7.16
CA ILE A 18 13.81 -8.72 -8.45
C ILE A 18 15.24 -9.21 -8.20
N LEU A 19 15.89 -8.66 -7.17
CA LEU A 19 17.27 -9.00 -6.84
C LEU A 19 17.40 -10.42 -6.27
N ASP A 20 16.45 -10.87 -5.43
CA ASP A 20 16.41 -12.27 -4.98
C ASP A 20 16.26 -13.22 -6.17
N ALA A 21 15.30 -12.94 -7.07
CA ALA A 21 15.12 -13.75 -8.28
C ALA A 21 16.36 -13.75 -9.19
N GLY A 22 17.07 -12.63 -9.28
CA GLY A 22 18.32 -12.50 -10.03
C GLY A 22 19.44 -13.36 -9.43
N ILE A 23 19.66 -13.29 -8.12
CA ILE A 23 20.69 -14.10 -7.43
C ILE A 23 20.44 -15.60 -7.62
N ARG A 24 19.18 -16.04 -7.54
CA ARG A 24 18.83 -17.46 -7.79
C ARG A 24 19.14 -17.91 -9.23
N LYS A 25 19.19 -16.96 -10.17
CA LYS A 25 19.62 -17.16 -11.57
C LYS A 25 21.11 -16.87 -11.78
N GLN A 26 21.92 -16.73 -10.72
CA GLN A 26 23.34 -16.38 -10.77
C GLN A 26 23.64 -15.01 -11.41
N GLN A 27 22.67 -14.10 -11.37
CA GLN A 27 22.81 -12.73 -11.85
C GLN A 27 23.13 -11.80 -10.67
N TRP A 28 24.24 -11.05 -10.78
CA TRP A 28 24.70 -10.13 -9.76
C TRP A 28 24.42 -8.69 -10.22
N SER A 29 23.37 -8.05 -9.67
CA SER A 29 23.01 -6.67 -9.95
C SER A 29 22.93 -5.87 -8.66
N ARG A 30 23.32 -4.60 -8.68
CA ARG A 30 23.31 -3.70 -7.52
C ARG A 30 22.74 -2.32 -7.89
N PRO A 31 21.48 -2.22 -8.33
CA PRO A 31 20.85 -0.94 -8.61
C PRO A 31 20.72 -0.11 -7.33
N ALA A 32 20.81 1.20 -7.45
CA ALA A 32 20.52 2.10 -6.36
C ALA A 32 18.99 2.15 -6.15
N GLY A 33 18.52 1.72 -4.98
CA GLY A 33 17.13 1.91 -4.55
C GLY A 33 16.98 3.21 -3.74
N ARG A 34 15.73 3.66 -3.55
CA ARG A 34 15.42 4.83 -2.73
C ARG A 34 15.24 4.45 -1.27
N GLY A 35 15.78 5.24 -0.35
CA GLY A 35 15.50 5.12 1.08
C GLY A 35 14.14 5.72 1.45
N ILE A 36 13.50 5.19 2.48
CA ILE A 36 12.25 5.77 3.01
C ILE A 36 12.49 7.21 3.50
N ARG A 37 13.62 7.48 4.10
CA ARG A 37 14.02 8.83 4.56
C ARG A 37 14.00 9.87 3.43
N GLU A 38 14.34 9.47 2.22
CA GLU A 38 14.43 10.32 1.04
C GLU A 38 13.12 10.37 0.25
N SER A 39 12.05 9.82 0.83
CA SER A 39 10.78 9.63 0.13
C SER A 39 9.70 10.56 0.65
N ILE A 40 8.93 11.11 -0.28
CA ILE A 40 7.60 11.67 -0.01
C ILE A 40 6.62 10.51 -0.14
N ILE A 41 5.81 10.29 0.89
CA ILE A 41 4.86 9.15 0.97
C ILE A 41 3.44 9.70 0.98
N GLY A 42 2.60 9.25 0.06
CA GLY A 42 1.19 9.54 -0.01
C GLY A 42 0.36 8.44 0.65
N LEU A 43 -0.48 8.79 1.61
CA LEU A 43 -1.44 7.89 2.24
C LEU A 43 -2.86 8.30 1.85
N ILE A 44 -3.54 7.46 1.08
CA ILE A 44 -4.93 7.66 0.66
C ILE A 44 -5.83 6.81 1.55
N GLY A 45 -6.57 7.47 2.44
CA GLY A 45 -7.27 6.89 3.59
C GLY A 45 -6.43 6.97 4.87
N PHE A 46 -6.97 7.66 5.89
CA PHE A 46 -6.28 7.87 7.17
C PHE A 46 -7.12 7.38 8.35
N GLY A 47 -7.70 6.18 8.16
CA GLY A 47 -8.34 5.41 9.20
C GLY A 47 -7.33 4.66 10.08
N ARG A 48 -7.79 3.61 10.77
CA ARG A 48 -6.94 2.80 11.67
C ARG A 48 -5.66 2.29 11.01
N ILE A 49 -5.72 1.83 9.76
CA ILE A 49 -4.55 1.28 9.07
C ILE A 49 -3.62 2.40 8.60
N GLY A 50 -4.14 3.41 7.89
CA GLY A 50 -3.31 4.52 7.39
C GLY A 50 -2.58 5.26 8.51
N SER A 51 -3.23 5.54 9.65
CA SER A 51 -2.59 6.16 10.80
C SER A 51 -1.54 5.25 11.46
N SER A 52 -1.78 3.92 11.49
CA SER A 52 -0.78 2.96 11.98
C SER A 52 0.44 2.90 11.06
N VAL A 53 0.24 2.94 9.72
CA VAL A 53 1.33 3.01 8.75
C VAL A 53 2.14 4.29 8.95
N ALA A 54 1.49 5.46 9.11
CA ALA A 54 2.18 6.72 9.37
C ALA A 54 3.07 6.65 10.63
N ARG A 55 2.57 6.07 11.73
CA ARG A 55 3.35 5.87 12.96
C ARG A 55 4.56 4.97 12.76
N LEU A 56 4.40 3.84 12.07
CA LEU A 56 5.51 2.93 11.76
C LEU A 56 6.57 3.63 10.90
N LEU A 57 6.13 4.43 9.93
CA LEU A 57 7.02 5.21 9.07
C LEU A 57 7.79 6.30 9.84
N GLY A 58 7.29 6.76 10.97
CA GLY A 58 7.95 7.76 11.82
C GLY A 58 9.38 7.36 12.20
N SER A 59 9.64 6.08 12.49
CA SER A 59 10.97 5.57 12.81
C SER A 59 11.97 5.69 11.64
N PHE A 60 11.50 5.78 10.40
CA PHE A 60 12.33 5.99 9.20
C PHE A 60 12.55 7.47 8.89
N SER A 61 11.82 8.38 9.54
CA SER A 61 11.87 9.83 9.31
C SER A 61 11.78 10.20 7.81
N PRO A 62 10.69 9.84 7.12
CA PRO A 62 10.52 10.17 5.71
C PRO A 62 10.59 11.69 5.48
N GLU A 63 10.98 12.10 4.27
CA GLU A 63 11.03 13.52 3.91
C GLU A 63 9.68 14.21 4.18
N LYS A 64 8.58 13.56 3.81
CA LYS A 64 7.22 14.05 4.05
C LYS A 64 6.18 12.94 3.93
N ILE A 65 5.11 13.03 4.73
CA ILE A 65 3.91 12.22 4.56
C ILE A 65 2.76 13.13 4.16
N LEU A 66 2.14 12.83 3.02
CA LEU A 66 0.94 13.51 2.51
C LEU A 66 -0.28 12.63 2.74
N VAL A 67 -1.32 13.18 3.33
CA VAL A 67 -2.52 12.42 3.73
C VAL A 67 -3.75 12.94 3.01
N LYS A 68 -4.53 12.03 2.43
CA LYS A 68 -5.87 12.31 1.91
C LYS A 68 -6.88 11.41 2.61
N ASP A 69 -7.90 12.04 3.20
CA ASP A 69 -9.10 11.34 3.68
C ASP A 69 -10.34 12.16 3.31
N ILE A 70 -11.51 11.52 3.29
CA ILE A 70 -12.81 12.20 3.11
C ILE A 70 -13.30 12.84 4.41
N VAL A 71 -12.81 12.33 5.55
CA VAL A 71 -13.09 12.87 6.89
C VAL A 71 -11.95 13.77 7.30
N ASP A 72 -12.27 14.84 8.01
CA ASP A 72 -11.26 15.72 8.61
C ASP A 72 -10.36 14.92 9.58
N LYS A 73 -9.05 15.00 9.38
CA LYS A 73 -8.02 14.31 10.13
C LYS A 73 -7.02 15.27 10.79
N THR A 74 -7.40 16.52 10.91
CA THR A 74 -6.54 17.58 11.44
C THR A 74 -6.01 17.24 12.83
N SER A 75 -6.86 16.71 13.72
CA SER A 75 -6.46 16.36 15.09
C SER A 75 -5.44 15.21 15.12
N GLU A 76 -5.69 14.13 14.35
CA GLU A 76 -4.79 12.98 14.29
C GLU A 76 -3.44 13.35 13.63
N ILE A 77 -3.48 14.18 12.59
CA ILE A 77 -2.29 14.69 11.92
C ILE A 77 -1.49 15.57 12.86
N HIS A 78 -2.13 16.51 13.58
CA HIS A 78 -1.46 17.37 14.53
C HIS A 78 -0.79 16.57 15.66
N ALA A 79 -1.42 15.51 16.17
CA ALA A 79 -0.81 14.65 17.19
C ALA A 79 0.49 14.01 16.65
N LEU A 80 0.50 13.52 15.41
CA LEU A 80 1.71 12.94 14.79
C LEU A 80 2.80 13.99 14.51
N GLN A 81 2.42 15.23 14.21
CA GLN A 81 3.37 16.35 14.09
C GLN A 81 4.05 16.65 15.43
N GLN A 82 3.31 16.59 16.54
CA GLN A 82 3.89 16.73 17.87
C GLN A 82 4.84 15.58 18.23
N GLU A 83 4.62 14.39 17.66
CA GLU A 83 5.54 13.25 17.74
C GLU A 83 6.79 13.42 16.83
N GLY A 84 6.88 14.51 16.06
CA GLY A 84 8.02 14.84 15.19
C GLY A 84 7.89 14.37 13.75
N LEU A 85 6.72 13.90 13.30
CA LEU A 85 6.52 13.50 11.92
C LEU A 85 6.29 14.71 11.02
N ASN A 86 6.96 14.77 9.88
CA ASN A 86 6.66 15.73 8.81
C ASN A 86 5.45 15.23 8.00
N ILE A 87 4.25 15.49 8.49
CA ILE A 87 2.99 14.98 7.94
C ILE A 87 1.97 16.11 7.78
N ARG A 88 1.18 16.11 6.71
CA ARG A 88 0.08 17.05 6.50
C ARG A 88 -1.00 16.50 5.57
N SER A 89 -2.17 17.11 5.60
CA SER A 89 -3.22 16.88 4.59
C SER A 89 -2.80 17.40 3.22
N ALA A 90 -3.28 16.73 2.16
CA ALA A 90 -3.05 17.11 0.76
C ALA A 90 -4.22 16.67 -0.12
N GLY A 91 -4.38 17.29 -1.27
CA GLY A 91 -5.29 16.86 -2.32
C GLY A 91 -4.80 15.59 -3.02
N LEU A 92 -5.72 14.85 -3.67
CA LEU A 92 -5.36 13.63 -4.40
C LEU A 92 -4.32 13.92 -5.49
N GLU A 93 -4.55 14.96 -6.29
CA GLU A 93 -3.65 15.36 -7.37
C GLU A 93 -2.24 15.67 -6.87
N GLU A 94 -2.12 16.38 -5.74
CA GLU A 94 -0.83 16.68 -5.13
C GLU A 94 -0.11 15.39 -4.69
N ILE A 95 -0.83 14.45 -4.08
CA ILE A 95 -0.29 13.16 -3.66
C ILE A 95 0.24 12.39 -4.87
N LEU A 96 -0.55 12.29 -5.95
CA LEU A 96 -0.16 11.58 -7.15
C LEU A 96 1.10 12.17 -7.77
N LYS A 97 1.16 13.49 -7.93
CA LYS A 97 2.28 14.18 -8.59
C LYS A 97 3.57 14.27 -7.77
N SER A 98 3.46 14.22 -6.44
CA SER A 98 4.60 14.50 -5.56
C SER A 98 5.18 13.25 -4.89
N SER A 99 4.38 12.19 -4.70
CA SER A 99 4.81 11.07 -3.87
C SER A 99 5.66 10.07 -4.62
N HIS A 100 6.70 9.57 -3.95
CA HIS A 100 7.53 8.47 -4.42
C HIS A 100 6.90 7.11 -4.08
N ILE A 101 6.08 7.06 -3.02
CA ILE A 101 5.33 5.87 -2.63
C ILE A 101 3.90 6.31 -2.32
N ILE A 102 2.92 5.67 -2.93
CA ILE A 102 1.50 5.91 -2.66
C ILE A 102 0.90 4.62 -2.10
N SER A 103 0.24 4.73 -0.96
CA SER A 103 -0.40 3.59 -0.30
C SER A 103 -1.88 3.83 -0.04
N LEU A 104 -2.69 2.84 -0.39
CA LEU A 104 -4.14 2.89 -0.35
C LEU A 104 -4.66 2.23 0.92
N HIS A 105 -5.53 2.94 1.66
CA HIS A 105 -6.13 2.50 2.91
C HIS A 105 -7.61 2.85 3.00
N VAL A 106 -8.27 2.94 1.85
CA VAL A 106 -9.71 3.21 1.74
C VAL A 106 -10.51 1.92 1.62
N PRO A 107 -11.78 1.88 2.06
CA PRO A 107 -12.67 0.76 1.75
C PRO A 107 -13.06 0.77 0.27
N LEU A 108 -13.52 -0.39 -0.24
CA LEU A 108 -14.10 -0.47 -1.58
C LEU A 108 -15.59 -0.06 -1.51
N TRP A 109 -15.90 1.10 -2.09
CA TRP A 109 -17.24 1.60 -2.31
C TRP A 109 -17.40 1.99 -3.78
N LYS A 110 -18.57 2.48 -4.17
CA LYS A 110 -18.82 2.94 -5.54
C LYS A 110 -17.85 4.04 -5.96
N GLU A 111 -17.55 4.97 -5.04
CA GLU A 111 -16.71 6.15 -5.26
C GLU A 111 -15.20 5.81 -5.24
N THR A 112 -14.81 4.70 -4.64
CA THR A 112 -13.42 4.26 -4.57
C THR A 112 -13.09 3.12 -5.54
N ARG A 113 -14.12 2.59 -6.23
CA ARG A 113 -13.90 1.60 -7.29
C ARG A 113 -13.14 2.25 -8.44
N HIS A 114 -12.00 1.62 -8.80
CA HIS A 114 -11.08 2.11 -9.84
C HIS A 114 -10.68 3.59 -9.65
N MET A 115 -10.61 4.04 -8.38
CA MET A 115 -10.15 5.40 -8.09
C MET A 115 -8.69 5.64 -8.49
N ILE A 116 -7.94 4.57 -8.71
CA ILE A 116 -6.63 4.60 -9.34
C ILE A 116 -6.77 3.88 -10.69
N GLY A 117 -7.08 4.64 -11.70
CA GLY A 117 -7.20 4.22 -13.09
C GLY A 117 -6.08 4.77 -13.96
N VAL A 118 -6.29 4.77 -15.29
CA VAL A 118 -5.31 5.24 -16.28
C VAL A 118 -4.86 6.66 -15.96
N HIS A 119 -5.81 7.58 -15.74
CA HIS A 119 -5.52 8.99 -15.52
C HIS A 119 -4.67 9.22 -14.26
N GLU A 120 -5.01 8.57 -13.15
CA GLU A 120 -4.27 8.69 -11.89
C GLU A 120 -2.87 8.11 -12.00
N LEU A 121 -2.71 6.97 -12.68
CA LEU A 121 -1.41 6.34 -12.93
C LEU A 121 -0.50 7.21 -13.81
N GLU A 122 -1.06 7.87 -14.84
CA GLU A 122 -0.33 8.81 -15.68
C GLU A 122 0.09 10.09 -14.94
N MET A 123 -0.67 10.49 -13.90
CA MET A 123 -0.31 11.63 -13.06
C MET A 123 0.80 11.32 -12.05
N MET A 124 1.05 10.05 -11.76
CA MET A 124 2.09 9.65 -10.81
C MET A 124 3.48 9.96 -11.38
N ARG A 125 4.45 10.09 -10.48
CA ARG A 125 5.85 10.20 -10.86
C ARG A 125 6.32 8.91 -11.53
N GLN A 126 7.19 9.00 -12.50
CA GLN A 126 7.77 7.82 -13.16
C GLN A 126 8.57 6.93 -12.19
N ASP A 127 9.16 7.52 -11.14
CA ASP A 127 9.86 6.79 -10.09
C ASP A 127 8.94 6.38 -8.91
N ALA A 128 7.63 6.59 -9.03
CA ALA A 128 6.68 6.26 -7.97
C ALA A 128 6.37 4.76 -7.90
N MET A 129 5.95 4.33 -6.72
CA MET A 129 5.47 2.98 -6.40
C MET A 129 4.07 3.04 -5.81
N LEU A 130 3.19 2.14 -6.26
CA LEU A 130 1.83 2.02 -5.77
C LEU A 130 1.69 0.79 -4.86
N ILE A 131 1.16 0.98 -3.66
CA ILE A 131 0.93 -0.09 -2.68
C ILE A 131 -0.58 -0.22 -2.42
N ASN A 132 -1.14 -1.41 -2.65
CA ASN A 132 -2.53 -1.71 -2.32
C ASN A 132 -2.64 -2.94 -1.42
N THR A 133 -2.85 -2.70 -0.13
CA THR A 133 -3.18 -3.69 0.89
C THR A 133 -4.58 -3.49 1.46
N ALA A 134 -5.42 -2.70 0.77
CA ALA A 134 -6.75 -2.33 1.24
C ALA A 134 -7.83 -3.28 0.71
N ARG A 135 -8.23 -3.12 -0.57
CA ARG A 135 -9.23 -3.98 -1.23
C ARG A 135 -8.93 -4.08 -2.72
N GLY A 136 -9.24 -5.23 -3.32
CA GLY A 136 -9.31 -5.38 -4.77
C GLY A 136 -10.36 -4.46 -5.37
N GLY A 137 -10.17 -4.04 -6.62
CA GLY A 137 -11.08 -3.14 -7.33
C GLY A 137 -10.93 -1.64 -6.98
N ILE A 138 -10.05 -1.26 -6.04
CA ILE A 138 -9.68 0.16 -5.83
C ILE A 138 -8.75 0.62 -6.95
N VAL A 139 -7.85 -0.26 -7.38
CA VAL A 139 -6.98 -0.06 -8.53
C VAL A 139 -7.58 -0.79 -9.72
N ASP A 140 -7.63 -0.18 -10.88
CA ASP A 140 -7.89 -0.86 -12.14
C ASP A 140 -6.67 -1.71 -12.50
N GLU A 141 -6.80 -3.03 -12.42
CA GLU A 141 -5.68 -3.96 -12.62
C GLU A 141 -5.17 -3.95 -14.07
N THR A 142 -6.03 -3.65 -15.05
CA THR A 142 -5.65 -3.52 -16.46
C THR A 142 -4.84 -2.25 -16.67
N ALA A 143 -5.31 -1.13 -16.13
CA ALA A 143 -4.58 0.13 -16.19
C ALA A 143 -3.23 0.04 -15.47
N LEU A 144 -3.19 -0.64 -14.32
CA LEU A 144 -1.94 -0.84 -13.57
C LEU A 144 -0.94 -1.68 -14.38
N ARG A 145 -1.37 -2.79 -15.01
CA ARG A 145 -0.50 -3.58 -15.89
C ARG A 145 0.10 -2.71 -16.98
N ASP A 146 -0.72 -1.94 -17.67
CA ASP A 146 -0.28 -1.10 -18.78
C ASP A 146 0.69 -0.02 -18.32
N ALA A 147 0.44 0.58 -17.15
CA ALA A 147 1.33 1.58 -16.56
C ALA A 147 2.69 1.00 -16.16
N LEU A 148 2.71 -0.22 -15.61
CA LEU A 148 3.95 -0.93 -15.25
C LEU A 148 4.75 -1.34 -16.51
N GLU A 149 4.07 -1.84 -17.53
CA GLU A 149 4.69 -2.27 -18.79
C GLU A 149 5.28 -1.09 -19.57
N LYS A 150 4.58 0.04 -19.60
CA LYS A 150 5.01 1.29 -20.26
C LYS A 150 6.00 2.11 -19.42
N GLY A 151 6.23 1.74 -18.14
CA GLY A 151 7.10 2.47 -17.23
C GLY A 151 6.58 3.84 -16.81
N PHE A 152 5.25 4.02 -16.75
CA PHE A 152 4.63 5.24 -16.20
C PHE A 152 4.88 5.35 -14.70
N ILE A 153 4.95 4.20 -14.01
CA ILE A 153 5.40 4.09 -12.62
C ILE A 153 6.49 3.03 -12.51
N SER A 154 7.33 3.12 -11.49
CA SER A 154 8.48 2.23 -11.33
C SER A 154 8.09 0.84 -10.83
N GLY A 155 7.00 0.71 -10.10
CA GLY A 155 6.59 -0.57 -9.55
C GLY A 155 5.29 -0.51 -8.75
N ALA A 156 4.83 -1.69 -8.33
CA ALA A 156 3.67 -1.81 -7.45
C ALA A 156 3.84 -2.97 -6.45
N ALA A 157 3.06 -2.93 -5.37
CA ALA A 157 2.86 -4.08 -4.48
C ALA A 157 1.36 -4.23 -4.17
N ILE A 158 0.81 -5.37 -4.56
CA ILE A 158 -0.62 -5.66 -4.53
C ILE A 158 -0.86 -6.91 -3.67
N ASP A 159 -1.63 -6.74 -2.60
CA ASP A 159 -2.01 -7.82 -1.68
C ASP A 159 -3.46 -8.30 -1.91
N VAL A 160 -4.25 -7.53 -2.65
CA VAL A 160 -5.70 -7.73 -2.82
C VAL A 160 -6.11 -7.52 -4.28
N PHE A 161 -7.04 -8.35 -4.77
CA PHE A 161 -7.39 -8.40 -6.19
C PHE A 161 -8.89 -8.32 -6.41
N GLU A 162 -9.31 -7.91 -7.61
CA GLU A 162 -10.73 -7.89 -7.99
C GLU A 162 -11.35 -9.29 -7.94
N LYS A 163 -10.56 -10.28 -8.34
CA LYS A 163 -10.93 -11.69 -8.27
C LYS A 163 -9.86 -12.48 -7.54
N GLU A 164 -10.25 -13.13 -6.47
CA GLU A 164 -9.38 -14.01 -5.68
C GLU A 164 -9.91 -15.45 -5.72
N PRO A 165 -9.05 -16.49 -5.89
CA PRO A 165 -7.59 -16.43 -6.10
C PRO A 165 -7.20 -15.74 -7.41
N TYR A 166 -6.08 -15.00 -7.38
CA TYR A 166 -5.61 -14.21 -8.52
C TYR A 166 -4.85 -15.06 -9.54
N SER A 167 -5.19 -14.90 -10.83
CA SER A 167 -4.49 -15.52 -11.96
C SER A 167 -4.36 -14.56 -13.15
N GLY A 168 -4.32 -13.26 -12.87
CA GLY A 168 -4.32 -12.22 -13.89
C GLY A 168 -2.91 -11.80 -14.37
N PRO A 169 -2.85 -10.85 -15.31
CA PRO A 169 -1.62 -10.48 -16.02
C PRO A 169 -0.57 -9.78 -15.16
N LEU A 170 -0.90 -9.23 -13.99
CA LEU A 170 0.11 -8.68 -13.08
C LEU A 170 1.12 -9.74 -12.61
N SER A 171 0.77 -11.03 -12.66
CA SER A 171 1.70 -12.12 -12.32
C SER A 171 2.92 -12.20 -13.25
N LEU A 172 2.85 -11.60 -14.43
CA LEU A 172 3.93 -11.54 -15.42
C LEU A 172 4.83 -10.32 -15.22
N MET A 173 4.43 -9.35 -14.38
CA MET A 173 5.18 -8.11 -14.17
C MET A 173 6.28 -8.32 -13.13
N GLU A 174 7.54 -8.18 -13.54
CA GLU A 174 8.68 -8.32 -12.63
C GLU A 174 8.75 -7.18 -11.60
N ASN A 175 8.29 -5.98 -11.97
CA ASN A 175 8.22 -4.80 -11.13
C ASN A 175 6.95 -4.71 -10.27
N CYS A 176 6.20 -5.83 -10.13
CA CYS A 176 5.03 -5.93 -9.27
C CYS A 176 5.22 -7.02 -8.21
N ILE A 177 5.15 -6.66 -6.94
CA ILE A 177 5.10 -7.62 -5.82
C ILE A 177 3.64 -8.04 -5.63
N LEU A 178 3.39 -9.34 -5.64
CA LEU A 178 2.05 -9.90 -5.40
C LEU A 178 2.06 -10.76 -4.16
N THR A 179 1.07 -10.58 -3.29
CA THR A 179 0.87 -11.41 -2.11
C THR A 179 -0.60 -11.87 -2.01
N PRO A 180 -0.89 -13.09 -1.55
CA PRO A 180 -2.22 -13.67 -1.59
C PRO A 180 -3.08 -13.24 -0.40
N HIS A 181 -3.42 -11.94 -0.32
CA HIS A 181 -4.28 -11.33 0.71
C HIS A 181 -3.79 -11.64 2.14
N LEU A 182 -2.51 -11.34 2.39
CA LEU A 182 -1.84 -11.63 3.66
C LEU A 182 -2.03 -10.56 4.74
N GLY A 183 -2.68 -9.45 4.44
CA GLY A 183 -2.77 -8.29 5.32
C GLY A 183 -3.17 -8.61 6.76
N SER A 184 -4.07 -9.58 6.98
CA SER A 184 -4.51 -10.04 8.31
C SER A 184 -3.98 -11.42 8.71
N CYS A 185 -3.11 -12.04 7.92
CA CYS A 185 -2.62 -13.40 8.13
C CYS A 185 -1.44 -13.46 9.10
N THR A 186 -1.61 -12.99 10.34
CA THR A 186 -0.67 -13.20 11.43
C THR A 186 -1.22 -14.22 12.43
N LEU A 187 -0.34 -14.89 13.17
CA LEU A 187 -0.75 -15.86 14.21
C LEU A 187 -1.72 -15.21 15.21
N GLU A 188 -1.44 -13.98 15.63
CA GLU A 188 -2.28 -13.22 16.56
C GLU A 188 -3.66 -12.88 15.96
N CYS A 189 -3.71 -12.42 14.71
CA CYS A 189 -4.99 -12.13 14.04
C CYS A 189 -5.83 -13.39 13.88
N ARG A 190 -5.22 -14.51 13.51
CA ARG A 190 -5.92 -15.79 13.39
C ARG A 190 -6.47 -16.25 14.75
N ALA A 191 -5.69 -16.16 15.82
CA ALA A 191 -6.12 -16.50 17.17
C ALA A 191 -7.32 -15.63 17.61
N ARG A 192 -7.29 -14.32 17.37
CA ARG A 192 -8.41 -13.41 17.68
C ARG A 192 -9.66 -13.76 16.86
N THR A 193 -9.51 -14.05 15.58
CA THR A 193 -10.67 -14.42 14.71
C THR A 193 -11.34 -15.69 15.21
N VAL A 194 -10.58 -16.72 15.59
CA VAL A 194 -11.11 -17.97 16.16
C VAL A 194 -11.86 -17.68 17.47
N SER A 195 -11.31 -16.88 18.38
CA SER A 195 -11.96 -16.49 19.64
C SER A 195 -13.27 -15.75 19.40
N TYR A 196 -13.33 -14.80 18.46
CA TYR A 196 -14.57 -14.09 18.12
C TYR A 196 -15.62 -14.99 17.49
N THR A 197 -15.23 -15.95 16.65
CA THR A 197 -16.16 -16.91 16.04
C THR A 197 -16.78 -17.82 17.10
N HIS A 198 -15.99 -18.31 18.06
CA HIS A 198 -16.49 -19.12 19.16
C HIS A 198 -17.43 -18.35 20.10
N LEU A 199 -17.12 -17.09 20.42
CA LEU A 199 -18.00 -16.25 21.26
C LEU A 199 -19.37 -16.04 20.59
N ARG A 200 -19.41 -15.69 19.30
CA ARG A 200 -20.67 -15.52 18.57
C ARG A 200 -21.46 -16.81 18.41
N ALA A 201 -20.81 -17.96 18.22
CA ALA A 201 -21.50 -19.26 18.15
C ALA A 201 -22.19 -19.62 19.49
N HIS A 202 -21.62 -19.22 20.62
CA HIS A 202 -22.25 -19.42 21.95
C HIS A 202 -23.39 -18.42 22.22
N GLU A 203 -23.37 -17.20 21.65
CA GLU A 203 -24.47 -16.25 21.79
C GLU A 203 -25.70 -16.64 20.96
N THR A 204 -25.51 -17.22 19.77
CA THR A 204 -26.61 -17.67 18.89
C THR A 204 -27.27 -18.95 19.34
N GLN A 205 -26.73 -19.71 20.28
CA GLN A 205 -27.36 -20.90 20.86
C GLN A 205 -28.24 -20.61 22.10
N ARG A 206 -28.40 -19.37 22.50
CA ARG A 206 -29.21 -18.96 23.68
C ARG A 206 -30.58 -18.34 23.33
N TYR A 207 -31.05 -18.50 22.08
CA TYR A 207 -32.41 -18.14 21.68
C TYR A 207 -33.10 -19.25 20.92
#